data_be113742429b572dc720c8476367a2f3
#
_entry.id   be113742429b572dc720c8476367a2f3
#
_cell.length_a   1.000
_cell.length_b   1.000
_cell.length_c   1.000
_cell.angle_alpha   90.00
_cell.angle_beta   90.00
_cell.angle_gamma   90.00
#
_symmetry.space_group_name_H-M   'P 1'
#
loop_
_entity.id
_entity.type
_entity.pdbx_description
1 polymer ?
#
loop_
_entity_poly.entity_id
_entity_poly.type
_entity_poly.pdbx_seq_one_letter_code
_entity_poly.pdbx_strand_id
1 'polypeptide(L)'
;MRKILIPLFFCFTFSFNLQAQQKAVKSGNMNNESKATFGNGCFWCTEAIFMQLKGVSSVLPGFSGGTTKNPTYKEVCEGNTGHAEVIQISYDPKVISYRELLEVFFYTHDPTTLN
;
A
#
# COMPACT_ATOMS: atom_id res chain seq x y z
N MET A 1 26.40 -64.03 -20.95
CA MET A 1 26.06 -63.19 -19.77
C MET A 1 26.29 -61.77 -20.13
N ARG A 2 25.22 -61.00 -20.47
CA ARG A 2 25.32 -59.60 -20.87
C ARG A 2 25.04 -58.74 -19.60
N LYS A 3 26.02 -57.98 -19.15
CA LYS A 3 25.91 -57.05 -18.04
C LYS A 3 25.22 -55.78 -18.56
N ILE A 4 24.03 -55.50 -18.05
CA ILE A 4 23.28 -54.26 -18.32
C ILE A 4 23.82 -53.18 -17.37
N LEU A 5 24.48 -52.18 -17.94
CA LEU A 5 24.84 -50.95 -17.21
C LEU A 5 23.62 -50.04 -17.18
N ILE A 6 23.11 -49.74 -15.99
CA ILE A 6 22.06 -48.73 -15.76
C ILE A 6 22.74 -47.37 -15.57
N PRO A 7 22.48 -46.35 -16.39
CA PRO A 7 23.02 -45.02 -16.15
C PRO A 7 22.29 -44.37 -14.99
N LEU A 8 23.04 -43.98 -13.98
CA LEU A 8 22.60 -43.21 -12.83
C LEU A 8 22.22 -41.78 -13.29
N PHE A 9 20.91 -41.51 -13.37
CA PHE A 9 20.40 -40.21 -13.72
C PHE A 9 20.55 -39.27 -12.51
N PHE A 10 21.57 -38.42 -12.55
CA PHE A 10 21.84 -37.41 -11.52
C PHE A 10 20.80 -36.28 -11.64
N CYS A 11 19.73 -36.39 -10.85
CA CYS A 11 18.67 -35.38 -10.80
C CYS A 11 19.23 -34.14 -10.07
N PHE A 12 19.67 -33.14 -10.85
CA PHE A 12 20.15 -31.87 -10.34
C PHE A 12 18.90 -31.04 -9.93
N THR A 13 18.52 -31.11 -8.66
CA THR A 13 17.46 -30.23 -8.10
C THR A 13 17.97 -28.81 -8.02
N PHE A 14 17.60 -28.01 -9.00
CA PHE A 14 17.85 -26.57 -9.00
C PHE A 14 16.89 -25.93 -7.99
N SER A 15 17.36 -25.75 -6.76
CA SER A 15 16.62 -24.99 -5.75
C SER A 15 16.61 -23.52 -6.13
N PHE A 16 15.52 -23.06 -6.72
CA PHE A 16 15.26 -21.64 -6.91
C PHE A 16 15.02 -20.99 -5.56
N ASN A 17 16.05 -20.35 -4.99
CA ASN A 17 15.88 -19.43 -3.89
C ASN A 17 15.22 -18.14 -4.42
N LEU A 18 13.89 -18.05 -4.31
CA LEU A 18 13.14 -16.82 -4.50
C LEU A 18 13.36 -15.96 -3.26
N GLN A 19 14.49 -15.30 -3.15
CA GLN A 19 14.66 -14.20 -2.22
C GLN A 19 13.89 -13.03 -2.79
N ALA A 20 12.66 -12.84 -2.30
CA ALA A 20 11.96 -11.57 -2.46
C ALA A 20 12.82 -10.49 -1.82
N GLN A 21 13.52 -9.72 -2.64
CA GLN A 21 14.20 -8.51 -2.20
C GLN A 21 13.13 -7.52 -1.78
N GLN A 22 12.77 -7.53 -0.50
CA GLN A 22 12.12 -6.39 0.14
C GLN A 22 13.10 -5.23 0.01
N LYS A 23 12.86 -4.38 -0.99
CA LYS A 23 13.52 -3.09 -1.12
C LYS A 23 13.13 -2.31 0.14
N ALA A 24 13.99 -2.33 1.14
CA ALA A 24 13.85 -1.45 2.31
C ALA A 24 13.77 -0.03 1.77
N VAL A 25 12.59 0.58 1.89
CA VAL A 25 12.40 2.00 1.66
C VAL A 25 13.35 2.69 2.63
N LYS A 26 14.40 3.34 2.11
CA LYS A 26 15.31 4.14 2.90
C LYS A 26 14.48 5.12 3.72
N SER A 27 14.42 4.92 5.04
CA SER A 27 13.95 5.90 6.00
C SER A 27 14.74 7.20 5.76
N GLY A 28 14.15 8.11 5.01
CA GLY A 28 14.64 9.48 4.89
C GLY A 28 14.55 10.12 6.28
N ASN A 29 15.46 11.04 6.52
CA ASN A 29 15.63 11.77 7.78
C ASN A 29 14.27 12.27 8.33
N MET A 30 13.80 11.67 9.42
CA MET A 30 12.45 11.81 9.99
C MET A 30 12.12 13.20 10.57
N ASN A 31 13.01 14.19 10.41
CA ASN A 31 12.87 15.48 11.11
C ASN A 31 11.98 16.50 10.39
N ASN A 32 11.35 16.18 9.27
CA ASN A 32 10.54 17.14 8.51
C ASN A 32 9.37 16.50 7.74
N GLU A 33 8.84 15.38 8.20
CA GLU A 33 7.67 14.75 7.59
C GLU A 33 6.38 15.46 8.00
N SER A 34 5.53 15.70 7.02
CA SER A 34 4.14 16.12 7.21
C SER A 34 3.20 14.95 6.96
N LYS A 35 1.98 15.04 7.50
CA LYS A 35 0.95 14.03 7.32
C LYS A 35 -0.28 14.62 6.66
N ALA A 36 -0.87 13.87 5.74
CA ALA A 36 -2.17 14.16 5.11
C ALA A 36 -3.05 12.93 5.20
N THR A 37 -4.37 13.13 5.37
CA THR A 37 -5.34 12.03 5.39
C THR A 37 -6.40 12.30 4.35
N PHE A 38 -6.66 11.33 3.47
CA PHE A 38 -7.64 11.41 2.40
C PHE A 38 -8.58 10.21 2.43
N GLY A 39 -9.86 10.44 2.11
CA GLY A 39 -10.88 9.42 1.91
C GLY A 39 -11.50 9.59 0.53
N ASN A 40 -11.35 8.60 -0.33
CA ASN A 40 -11.85 8.62 -1.70
C ASN A 40 -12.41 7.25 -2.14
N GLY A 41 -13.08 6.58 -1.24
CA GLY A 41 -13.61 5.23 -1.47
C GLY A 41 -12.55 4.16 -1.18
N CYS A 42 -12.33 3.24 -2.10
CA CYS A 42 -11.45 2.10 -1.90
C CYS A 42 -10.00 2.51 -1.59
N PHE A 43 -9.57 2.31 -0.34
CA PHE A 43 -8.22 2.69 0.11
C PHE A 43 -7.09 1.87 -0.55
N TRP A 44 -7.36 0.66 -1.07
CA TRP A 44 -6.38 -0.14 -1.82
C TRP A 44 -5.92 0.54 -3.10
N CYS A 45 -6.89 1.14 -3.84
CA CYS A 45 -6.57 1.85 -5.08
C CYS A 45 -5.81 3.15 -4.78
N THR A 46 -6.24 3.86 -3.76
CA THR A 46 -5.65 5.13 -3.34
C THR A 46 -4.22 4.92 -2.84
N GLU A 47 -4.00 3.93 -1.98
CA GLU A 47 -2.67 3.57 -1.48
C GLU A 47 -1.69 3.31 -2.63
N ALA A 48 -2.10 2.50 -3.63
CA ALA A 48 -1.27 2.16 -4.77
C ALA A 48 -0.85 3.38 -5.60
N ILE A 49 -1.69 4.39 -5.70
CA ILE A 49 -1.41 5.62 -6.44
C ILE A 49 -0.43 6.50 -5.66
N PHE A 50 -0.73 6.80 -4.39
CA PHE A 50 0.07 7.73 -3.60
C PHE A 50 1.46 7.19 -3.26
N MET A 51 1.62 5.87 -3.13
CA MET A 51 2.93 5.23 -2.94
C MET A 51 3.90 5.44 -4.10
N GLN A 52 3.43 5.81 -5.29
CA GLN A 52 4.27 6.07 -6.46
C GLN A 52 4.80 7.51 -6.51
N LEU A 53 4.27 8.41 -5.68
CA LEU A 53 4.64 9.82 -5.70
C LEU A 53 6.01 10.05 -5.07
N LYS A 54 6.86 10.78 -5.77
CA LYS A 54 8.14 11.21 -5.22
C LYS A 54 7.91 12.15 -4.03
N GLY A 55 8.56 11.87 -2.91
CA GLY A 55 8.40 12.65 -1.68
C GLY A 55 7.42 12.03 -0.69
N VAL A 56 6.66 11.00 -1.08
CA VAL A 56 5.86 10.18 -0.17
C VAL A 56 6.75 9.08 0.42
N SER A 57 6.79 9.00 1.74
CA SER A 57 7.58 8.01 2.48
C SER A 57 6.77 6.79 2.91
N SER A 58 5.49 6.99 3.23
CA SER A 58 4.56 5.90 3.56
C SER A 58 3.12 6.30 3.30
N VAL A 59 2.29 5.30 3.03
CA VAL A 59 0.83 5.41 2.96
C VAL A 59 0.25 4.29 3.82
N LEU A 60 -0.59 4.63 4.78
CA LEU A 60 -1.20 3.69 5.71
C LEU A 60 -2.72 3.73 5.54
N PRO A 61 -3.34 2.62 5.09
CA PRO A 61 -4.79 2.50 5.05
C PRO A 61 -5.37 2.42 6.47
N GLY A 62 -6.59 2.91 6.64
CA GLY A 62 -7.28 2.89 7.93
C GLY A 62 -8.71 3.41 7.83
N PHE A 63 -9.31 3.65 8.99
CA PHE A 63 -10.69 4.11 9.10
C PHE A 63 -10.75 5.39 9.93
N SER A 64 -11.61 6.33 9.56
CA SER A 64 -11.74 7.61 10.26
C SER A 64 -13.17 8.15 10.21
N GLY A 65 -13.51 9.01 11.19
CA GLY A 65 -14.76 9.75 11.24
C GLY A 65 -15.90 9.06 12.02
N GLY A 66 -15.83 7.77 12.25
CA GLY A 66 -16.86 7.01 12.95
C GLY A 66 -16.73 7.01 14.47
N THR A 67 -17.68 6.36 15.12
CA THR A 67 -17.79 6.26 16.58
C THR A 67 -17.41 4.88 17.15
N THR A 68 -17.46 3.85 16.32
CA THR A 68 -17.12 2.47 16.72
C THR A 68 -15.62 2.37 17.00
N LYS A 69 -15.25 1.87 18.19
CA LYS A 69 -13.85 1.66 18.55
C LYS A 69 -13.31 0.39 17.88
N ASN A 70 -12.14 0.53 17.23
CA ASN A 70 -11.43 -0.57 16.57
C ASN A 70 -12.33 -1.39 15.62
N PRO A 71 -13.00 -0.74 14.66
CA PRO A 71 -13.89 -1.46 13.77
C PRO A 71 -13.10 -2.42 12.87
N THR A 72 -13.69 -3.53 12.56
CA THR A 72 -13.19 -4.43 11.53
C THR A 72 -13.54 -3.90 10.14
N TYR A 73 -12.81 -4.32 9.11
CA TYR A 73 -13.11 -3.99 7.72
C TYR A 73 -14.57 -4.33 7.34
N LYS A 74 -15.03 -5.50 7.76
CA LYS A 74 -16.40 -5.94 7.49
C LYS A 74 -17.45 -4.99 8.08
N GLU A 75 -17.28 -4.57 9.34
CA GLU A 75 -18.20 -3.65 10.00
C GLU A 75 -18.23 -2.28 9.31
N VAL A 76 -17.10 -1.79 8.82
CA VAL A 76 -17.04 -0.52 8.07
C VAL A 76 -17.78 -0.66 6.74
N CYS A 77 -17.57 -1.75 6.00
CA CYS A 77 -18.26 -2.02 4.74
C CYS A 77 -19.78 -2.18 4.91
N GLU A 78 -20.26 -2.65 6.06
CA GLU A 78 -21.69 -2.73 6.39
C GLU A 78 -22.31 -1.35 6.67
N GLY A 79 -21.50 -0.29 6.78
CA GLY A 79 -21.97 1.09 6.92
C GLY A 79 -22.48 1.48 8.32
N ASN A 80 -22.37 0.61 9.32
CA ASN A 80 -22.96 0.80 10.65
C ASN A 80 -21.99 1.51 11.64
N THR A 81 -20.75 1.73 11.26
CA THR A 81 -19.72 2.27 12.16
C THR A 81 -19.59 3.79 12.10
N GLY A 82 -20.11 4.41 11.03
CA GLY A 82 -19.90 5.81 10.69
C GLY A 82 -18.47 6.13 10.22
N HIS A 83 -17.59 5.12 10.11
CA HIS A 83 -16.24 5.30 9.57
C HIS A 83 -16.24 5.28 8.05
N ALA A 84 -15.33 6.08 7.47
CA ALA A 84 -14.94 5.98 6.07
C ALA A 84 -13.56 5.31 5.95
N GLU A 85 -13.32 4.64 4.82
CA GLU A 85 -11.99 4.21 4.43
C GLU A 85 -11.13 5.42 4.11
N VAL A 86 -9.93 5.48 4.68
CA VAL A 86 -8.99 6.58 4.48
C VAL A 86 -7.57 6.05 4.31
N ILE A 87 -6.72 6.87 3.72
CA ILE A 87 -5.27 6.69 3.75
C ILE A 87 -4.62 7.83 4.53
N GLN A 88 -3.63 7.54 5.34
CA GLN A 88 -2.73 8.53 5.93
C GLN A 88 -1.39 8.49 5.22
N ILE A 89 -1.02 9.61 4.62
CA ILE A 89 0.19 9.79 3.83
C ILE A 89 1.23 10.51 4.70
N SER A 90 2.43 9.94 4.82
CA SER A 90 3.61 10.65 5.32
C SER A 90 4.44 11.13 4.12
N TYR A 91 4.81 12.40 4.10
CA TYR A 91 5.50 12.99 2.96
C TYR A 91 6.46 14.11 3.37
N ASP A 92 7.48 14.36 2.54
CA ASP A 92 8.40 15.50 2.70
C ASP A 92 7.83 16.73 1.99
N PRO A 93 7.40 17.78 2.72
CA PRO A 93 6.79 18.98 2.14
C PRO A 93 7.76 19.82 1.29
N LYS A 94 9.06 19.51 1.32
CA LYS A 94 10.07 20.13 0.43
C LYS A 94 10.14 19.46 -0.93
N VAL A 95 9.61 18.24 -1.06
CA VAL A 95 9.65 17.44 -2.30
C VAL A 95 8.29 17.42 -2.99
N ILE A 96 7.21 17.31 -2.21
CA ILE A 96 5.83 17.36 -2.69
C ILE A 96 4.98 18.16 -1.69
N SER A 97 4.24 19.13 -2.18
CA SER A 97 3.37 19.96 -1.36
C SER A 97 2.03 19.28 -1.08
N TYR A 98 1.34 19.70 -0.03
CA TYR A 98 -0.04 19.28 0.24
C TYR A 98 -0.98 19.58 -0.93
N ARG A 99 -0.76 20.69 -1.64
CA ARG A 99 -1.54 21.07 -2.82
C ARG A 99 -1.39 20.04 -3.95
N GLU A 100 -0.17 19.61 -4.23
CA GLU A 100 0.08 18.56 -5.24
C GLU A 100 -0.57 17.24 -4.86
N LEU A 101 -0.55 16.87 -3.57
CA LEU A 101 -1.30 15.70 -3.08
C LEU A 101 -2.80 15.85 -3.31
N LEU A 102 -3.38 17.05 -3.06
CA LEU A 102 -4.78 17.34 -3.35
C LEU A 102 -5.10 17.28 -4.85
N GLU A 103 -4.22 17.74 -5.72
CA GLU A 103 -4.40 17.65 -7.17
C GLU A 103 -4.50 16.17 -7.59
N VAL A 104 -3.59 15.32 -7.12
CA VAL A 104 -3.66 13.87 -7.37
C VAL A 104 -4.95 13.27 -6.81
N PHE A 105 -5.35 13.66 -5.60
CA PHE A 105 -6.59 13.21 -4.97
C PHE A 105 -7.82 13.51 -5.86
N PHE A 106 -7.97 14.73 -6.36
CA PHE A 106 -9.09 15.11 -7.21
C PHE A 106 -9.03 14.53 -8.62
N TYR A 107 -7.85 14.16 -9.11
CA TYR A 107 -7.70 13.46 -10.40
C TYR A 107 -8.04 11.97 -10.32
N THR A 108 -8.02 11.38 -9.13
CA THR A 108 -8.13 9.93 -8.94
C THR A 108 -9.50 9.47 -8.44
N HIS A 109 -10.42 10.39 -8.15
CA HIS A 109 -11.79 10.06 -7.77
C HIS A 109 -12.78 11.14 -8.22
N ASP A 110 -14.06 10.77 -8.32
CA ASP A 110 -15.15 11.69 -8.60
C ASP A 110 -15.83 12.13 -7.29
N PRO A 111 -15.61 13.37 -6.82
CA PRO A 111 -16.19 13.83 -5.57
C PRO A 111 -17.70 14.14 -5.66
N THR A 112 -18.30 14.01 -6.85
CA THR A 112 -19.73 14.29 -7.08
C THR A 112 -20.61 13.08 -6.95
N THR A 113 -20.04 11.89 -6.86
CA THR A 113 -20.80 10.62 -6.70
C THR A 113 -20.81 10.20 -5.23
N LEU A 114 -21.93 9.61 -4.81
CA LEU A 114 -22.02 8.91 -3.52
C LEU A 114 -21.37 7.52 -3.66
N ASN A 115 -20.60 7.13 -2.67
CA ASN A 115 -20.01 5.79 -2.57
C ASN A 115 -21.07 4.73 -2.30
#